data_e31e3bf604068afc099d35f71e1c4ad5
#
_entry.id   e31e3bf604068afc099d35f71e1c4ad5
#
_cell.length_a   1.000
_cell.length_b   1.000
_cell.length_c   1.000
_cell.angle_alpha   90.00
_cell.angle_beta   90.00
_cell.angle_gamma   90.00
#
_symmetry.space_group_name_H-M   'P 1'
#
loop_
_entity.id
_entity.type
_entity.pdbx_description
1 polymer ?
#
loop_
_entity_poly.entity_id
_entity_poly.type
_entity_poly.pdbx_seq_one_letter_code
_entity_poly.pdbx_strand_id
1 'polypeptide(L)'
;MTQYLYTISVLFMMLLCMLFLTVTNEFILATHKKGFFIAFLGEFFIIICEGLSIFLNSSAIAFKPIHFLSNYIGFLLSPILIILFATSIGNFRHFKGAIIGIIAYFILFNCLVVTNQLFFIDAQNNYHRGMLFPIYVISYFLAVIYLLYESLRYSRKGFL
;
A
#
# COMPACT_ATOMS: atom_id res chain seq x y z
N MET A 1 8.17 -18.01 11.04
CA MET A 1 8.36 -17.97 9.57
C MET A 1 7.17 -18.59 8.82
N THR A 2 6.75 -19.82 9.10
CA THR A 2 5.63 -20.52 8.44
C THR A 2 4.29 -19.77 8.50
N GLN A 3 3.94 -19.19 9.64
CA GLN A 3 2.70 -18.44 9.82
C GLN A 3 2.61 -17.19 8.92
N TYR A 4 3.70 -16.46 8.74
CA TYR A 4 3.76 -15.30 7.85
C TYR A 4 3.64 -15.69 6.38
N LEU A 5 4.32 -16.77 5.96
CA LEU A 5 4.20 -17.29 4.59
C LEU A 5 2.76 -17.72 4.28
N TYR A 6 2.08 -18.34 5.25
CA TYR A 6 0.68 -18.68 5.11
C TYR A 6 -0.21 -17.44 4.92
N THR A 7 -0.02 -16.41 5.75
CA THR A 7 -0.77 -15.16 5.64
C THR A 7 -0.56 -14.49 4.29
N ILE A 8 0.69 -14.38 3.83
CA ILE A 8 1.03 -13.82 2.51
C ILE A 8 0.36 -14.63 1.38
N SER A 9 0.38 -15.96 1.46
CA SER A 9 -0.25 -16.81 0.45
C SER A 9 -1.76 -16.61 0.39
N VAL A 10 -2.42 -16.47 1.53
CA VAL A 10 -3.87 -16.20 1.60
C VAL A 10 -4.19 -14.83 1.00
N LEU A 11 -3.44 -13.78 1.38
CA LEU A 11 -3.61 -12.43 0.82
C LEU A 11 -3.42 -12.42 -0.71
N PHE A 12 -2.42 -13.12 -1.20
CA PHE A 12 -2.16 -13.27 -2.63
C PHE A 12 -3.33 -13.93 -3.36
N MET A 13 -3.88 -15.04 -2.82
CA MET A 13 -5.03 -15.71 -3.40
C MET A 13 -6.28 -14.82 -3.38
N MET A 14 -6.52 -14.09 -2.30
CA MET A 14 -7.62 -13.13 -2.22
C MET A 14 -7.49 -12.03 -3.28
N LEU A 15 -6.28 -11.50 -3.48
CA LEU A 15 -5.99 -10.48 -4.48
C LEU A 15 -6.26 -10.99 -5.90
N LEU A 16 -5.83 -12.22 -6.23
CA LEU A 16 -6.12 -12.86 -7.52
C LEU A 16 -7.62 -13.04 -7.76
N CYS A 17 -8.37 -13.48 -6.74
CA CYS A 17 -9.83 -13.59 -6.82
C CYS A 17 -10.49 -12.23 -7.08
N MET A 18 -10.07 -11.17 -6.36
CA MET A 18 -10.60 -9.82 -6.56
C MET A 18 -10.27 -9.28 -7.95
N LEU A 19 -9.05 -9.53 -8.45
CA LEU A 19 -8.65 -9.15 -9.81
C LEU A 19 -9.53 -9.85 -10.84
N PHE A 20 -9.72 -11.17 -10.71
CA PHE A 20 -10.57 -11.96 -11.60
C PHE A 20 -12.01 -11.43 -11.61
N LEU A 21 -12.61 -11.22 -10.43
CA LEU A 21 -13.96 -10.66 -10.30
C LEU A 21 -14.08 -9.28 -10.94
N THR A 22 -13.07 -8.43 -10.81
CA THR A 22 -13.07 -7.08 -11.40
C THR A 22 -13.02 -7.14 -12.93
N VAL A 23 -12.22 -8.02 -13.50
CA VAL A 23 -12.06 -8.17 -14.96
C VAL A 23 -13.33 -8.77 -15.58
N THR A 24 -13.91 -9.77 -14.94
CA THR A 24 -15.08 -10.51 -15.46
C THR A 24 -16.40 -9.78 -15.22
N ASN A 25 -16.48 -8.87 -14.26
CA ASN A 25 -17.71 -8.16 -13.93
C ASN A 25 -18.05 -7.12 -15.01
N GLU A 26 -19.13 -7.34 -15.74
CA GLU A 26 -19.61 -6.44 -16.81
C GLU A 26 -20.25 -5.15 -16.28
N PHE A 27 -20.71 -5.13 -15.03
CA PHE A 27 -21.35 -3.96 -14.41
C PHE A 27 -20.34 -2.86 -14.01
N ILE A 28 -19.03 -3.16 -13.97
CA ILE A 28 -18.00 -2.17 -13.66
C ILE A 28 -17.65 -1.39 -14.93
N LEU A 29 -17.77 -0.06 -14.89
CA LEU A 29 -17.39 0.81 -15.98
C LEU A 29 -15.92 0.62 -16.37
N ALA A 30 -15.61 0.65 -17.68
CA ALA A 30 -14.26 0.41 -18.21
C ALA A 30 -13.20 1.35 -17.61
N THR A 31 -13.58 2.60 -17.29
CA THR A 31 -12.72 3.58 -16.63
C THR A 31 -12.31 3.16 -15.22
N HIS A 32 -13.26 2.62 -14.45
CA HIS A 32 -12.99 2.10 -13.11
C HIS A 32 -12.19 0.80 -13.14
N LYS A 33 -12.43 -0.08 -14.15
CA LYS A 33 -11.63 -1.31 -14.32
C LYS A 33 -10.15 -1.03 -14.42
N LYS A 34 -9.74 0.01 -15.18
CA LYS A 34 -8.33 0.41 -15.29
C LYS A 34 -7.74 0.84 -13.95
N GLY A 35 -8.48 1.66 -13.19
CA GLY A 35 -8.05 2.10 -11.87
C GLY A 35 -7.89 0.94 -10.89
N PHE A 36 -8.84 0.01 -10.87
CA PHE A 36 -8.78 -1.20 -10.06
C PHE A 36 -7.61 -2.10 -10.45
N PHE A 37 -7.40 -2.30 -11.74
CA PHE A 37 -6.29 -3.11 -12.24
C PHE A 37 -4.93 -2.54 -11.78
N ILE A 38 -4.73 -1.22 -11.91
CA ILE A 38 -3.49 -0.56 -11.45
C ILE A 38 -3.32 -0.71 -9.93
N ALA A 39 -4.40 -0.53 -9.16
CA ALA A 39 -4.35 -0.69 -7.71
C ALA A 39 -3.99 -2.12 -7.30
N PHE A 40 -4.61 -3.14 -7.92
CA PHE A 40 -4.29 -4.55 -7.66
C PHE A 40 -2.85 -4.92 -8.05
N LEU A 41 -2.35 -4.38 -9.16
CA LEU A 41 -0.96 -4.59 -9.58
C LEU A 41 0.03 -3.96 -8.58
N GLY A 42 -0.30 -2.79 -8.07
CA GLY A 42 0.48 -2.13 -7.01
C GLY A 42 0.47 -2.92 -5.71
N GLU A 43 -0.69 -3.41 -5.29
CA GLU A 43 -0.84 -4.25 -4.09
C GLU A 43 -0.07 -5.58 -4.22
N PHE A 44 -0.14 -6.20 -5.39
CA PHE A 44 0.66 -7.37 -5.72
C PHE A 44 2.16 -7.10 -5.55
N PHE A 45 2.63 -5.94 -6.01
CA PHE A 45 4.01 -5.54 -5.86
C PHE A 45 4.40 -5.30 -4.38
N ILE A 46 3.51 -4.71 -3.58
CA ILE A 46 3.71 -4.54 -2.13
C ILE A 46 3.84 -5.91 -1.44
N ILE A 47 2.98 -6.87 -1.77
CA ILE A 47 3.04 -8.24 -1.21
C ILE A 47 4.39 -8.90 -1.52
N ILE A 48 4.93 -8.71 -2.74
CA ILE A 48 6.26 -9.20 -3.08
C ILE A 48 7.33 -8.51 -2.22
N CYS A 49 7.28 -7.19 -2.07
CA CYS A 49 8.22 -6.45 -1.24
C CYS A 49 8.17 -6.90 0.22
N GLU A 50 6.99 -7.13 0.78
CA GLU A 50 6.81 -7.63 2.14
C GLU A 50 7.38 -9.05 2.29
N GLY A 51 7.08 -9.93 1.35
CA GLY A 51 7.65 -11.28 1.32
C GLY A 51 9.18 -11.27 1.25
N LEU A 52 9.75 -10.42 0.40
CA LEU A 52 11.20 -10.22 0.30
C LEU A 52 11.78 -9.69 1.62
N SER A 53 11.13 -8.71 2.25
CA SER A 53 11.59 -8.17 3.53
C SER A 53 11.66 -9.26 4.61
N ILE A 54 10.62 -10.09 4.72
CA ILE A 54 10.58 -11.19 5.68
C ILE A 54 11.66 -12.24 5.37
N PHE A 55 11.86 -12.58 4.11
CA PHE A 55 12.87 -13.54 3.69
C PHE A 55 14.29 -13.04 3.93
N LEU A 56 14.53 -11.75 3.72
CA LEU A 56 15.85 -11.14 3.87
C LEU A 56 16.20 -10.80 5.31
N ASN A 57 15.21 -10.79 6.21
CA ASN A 57 15.45 -10.53 7.63
C ASN A 57 16.41 -11.58 8.22
N SER A 58 17.47 -11.14 8.86
CA SER A 58 18.56 -12.01 9.39
C SER A 58 19.32 -12.79 8.32
N SER A 59 19.22 -12.41 7.03
CA SER A 59 20.02 -12.97 5.95
C SER A 59 21.41 -12.32 5.89
N ALA A 60 22.25 -12.75 4.93
CA ALA A 60 23.60 -12.22 4.77
C ALA A 60 23.59 -10.68 4.61
N ILE A 61 24.59 -10.00 5.20
CA ILE A 61 24.74 -8.53 5.22
C ILE A 61 24.76 -7.93 3.80
N ALA A 62 25.24 -8.70 2.81
CA ALA A 62 25.24 -8.29 1.40
C ALA A 62 23.83 -7.92 0.87
N PHE A 63 22.77 -8.48 1.45
CA PHE A 63 21.39 -8.22 1.04
C PHE A 63 20.73 -7.04 1.76
N LYS A 64 21.42 -6.38 2.68
CA LYS A 64 20.91 -5.22 3.44
C LYS A 64 20.32 -4.12 2.56
N PRO A 65 20.91 -3.71 1.42
CA PRO A 65 20.32 -2.68 0.56
C PRO A 65 18.96 -3.12 -0.04
N ILE A 66 18.84 -4.38 -0.44
CA ILE A 66 17.60 -4.94 -1.01
C ILE A 66 16.55 -5.04 0.08
N HIS A 67 16.92 -5.46 1.28
CA HIS A 67 16.03 -5.52 2.45
C HIS A 67 15.49 -4.13 2.82
N PHE A 68 16.38 -3.11 2.85
CA PHE A 68 15.97 -1.73 3.07
C PHE A 68 15.01 -1.25 1.97
N LEU A 69 15.34 -1.48 0.70
CA LEU A 69 14.53 -1.06 -0.45
C LEU A 69 13.13 -1.71 -0.44
N SER A 70 13.05 -2.99 -0.10
CA SER A 70 11.76 -3.72 0.00
C SER A 70 10.85 -3.08 1.05
N ASN A 71 11.38 -2.77 2.24
CA ASN A 71 10.61 -2.09 3.30
C ASN A 71 10.25 -0.66 2.89
N TYR A 72 11.19 0.07 2.30
CA TYR A 72 10.99 1.44 1.85
C TYR A 72 9.84 1.53 0.84
N ILE A 73 9.86 0.69 -0.19
CA ILE A 73 8.82 0.66 -1.23
C ILE A 73 7.48 0.21 -0.64
N GLY A 74 7.47 -0.85 0.16
CA GLY A 74 6.26 -1.36 0.79
C GLY A 74 5.54 -0.29 1.62
N PHE A 75 6.24 0.36 2.54
CA PHE A 75 5.65 1.40 3.38
C PHE A 75 5.29 2.67 2.61
N LEU A 76 6.10 3.06 1.62
CA LEU A 76 5.81 4.23 0.80
C LEU A 76 4.54 4.04 -0.03
N LEU A 77 4.40 2.92 -0.71
CA LEU A 77 3.32 2.69 -1.66
C LEU A 77 1.98 2.37 -1.00
N SER A 78 1.96 1.72 0.17
CA SER A 78 0.71 1.25 0.79
C SER A 78 -0.35 2.33 0.96
N PRO A 79 -0.12 3.49 1.61
CA PRO A 79 -1.14 4.52 1.73
C PRO A 79 -1.43 5.22 0.38
N ILE A 80 -0.42 5.36 -0.48
CA ILE A 80 -0.56 6.01 -1.80
C ILE A 80 -1.53 5.21 -2.67
N LEU A 81 -1.39 3.89 -2.73
CA LEU A 81 -2.27 3.04 -3.54
C LEU A 81 -3.72 3.09 -3.04
N ILE A 82 -3.95 3.13 -1.73
CA ILE A 82 -5.30 3.29 -1.16
C ILE A 82 -5.91 4.62 -1.60
N ILE A 83 -5.14 5.71 -1.56
CA ILE A 83 -5.61 7.04 -2.01
C ILE A 83 -5.91 7.03 -3.50
N LEU A 84 -5.06 6.44 -4.33
CA LEU A 84 -5.28 6.30 -5.77
C LEU A 84 -6.52 5.46 -6.08
N PHE A 85 -6.73 4.38 -5.33
CA PHE A 85 -7.92 3.55 -5.44
C PHE A 85 -9.19 4.32 -5.07
N ALA A 86 -9.16 5.06 -3.96
CA ALA A 86 -10.26 5.91 -3.54
C ALA A 86 -10.62 6.98 -4.59
N THR A 87 -9.61 7.62 -5.20
CA THR A 87 -9.83 8.61 -6.27
C THR A 87 -10.44 8.00 -7.52
N SER A 88 -10.10 6.74 -7.84
CA SER A 88 -10.69 6.01 -8.96
C SER A 88 -12.19 5.74 -8.74
N ILE A 89 -12.60 5.39 -7.53
CA ILE A 89 -14.02 5.23 -7.17
C ILE A 89 -14.74 6.57 -7.23
N GLY A 90 -14.13 7.64 -6.69
CA GLY A 90 -14.69 8.99 -6.65
C GLY A 90 -14.73 9.72 -8.00
N ASN A 91 -14.41 9.03 -9.09
CA ASN A 91 -14.35 9.60 -10.45
C ASN A 91 -13.45 10.83 -10.56
N PHE A 92 -12.29 10.80 -9.89
CA PHE A 92 -11.25 11.83 -9.86
C PHE A 92 -11.70 13.23 -9.42
N ARG A 93 -12.87 13.38 -8.82
CA ARG A 93 -13.42 14.68 -8.41
C ARG A 93 -12.52 15.42 -7.40
N HIS A 94 -11.90 14.68 -6.47
CA HIS A 94 -11.01 15.23 -5.44
C HIS A 94 -9.54 14.99 -5.73
N PHE A 95 -9.20 14.75 -6.99
CA PHE A 95 -7.84 14.39 -7.41
C PHE A 95 -6.77 15.41 -6.96
N LYS A 96 -7.07 16.71 -7.00
CA LYS A 96 -6.13 17.76 -6.51
C LYS A 96 -5.81 17.60 -5.03
N GLY A 97 -6.84 17.38 -4.19
CA GLY A 97 -6.64 17.16 -2.76
C GLY A 97 -5.87 15.87 -2.47
N ALA A 98 -6.17 14.79 -3.20
CA ALA A 98 -5.45 13.52 -3.11
C ALA A 98 -3.96 13.68 -3.47
N ILE A 99 -3.62 14.42 -4.53
CA ILE A 99 -2.23 14.69 -4.90
C ILE A 99 -1.50 15.46 -3.79
N ILE A 100 -2.13 16.49 -3.22
CA ILE A 100 -1.53 17.25 -2.11
C ILE A 100 -1.26 16.32 -0.93
N GLY A 101 -2.20 15.45 -0.58
CA GLY A 101 -2.04 14.44 0.47
C GLY A 101 -0.89 13.47 0.19
N ILE A 102 -0.79 12.97 -1.04
CA ILE A 102 0.30 12.08 -1.48
C ILE A 102 1.66 12.78 -1.38
N ILE A 103 1.76 14.03 -1.84
CA ILE A 103 3.00 14.81 -1.77
C ILE A 103 3.41 15.06 -0.31
N ALA A 104 2.46 15.48 0.53
CA ALA A 104 2.71 15.71 1.95
C ALA A 104 3.19 14.41 2.64
N TYR A 105 2.52 13.28 2.36
CA TYR A 105 2.94 11.99 2.87
C TYR A 105 4.34 11.60 2.37
N PHE A 106 4.63 11.77 1.08
CA PHE A 106 5.93 11.47 0.49
C PHE A 106 7.06 12.25 1.18
N ILE A 107 6.87 13.55 1.41
CA ILE A 107 7.86 14.39 2.10
C ILE A 107 8.06 13.91 3.54
N LEU A 108 6.96 13.74 4.29
CA LEU A 108 7.00 13.28 5.67
C LEU A 108 7.67 11.92 5.80
N PHE A 109 7.29 10.97 4.95
CA PHE A 109 7.84 9.62 4.90
C PHE A 109 9.36 9.65 4.72
N ASN A 110 9.85 10.39 3.71
CA ASN A 110 11.30 10.49 3.45
C ASN A 110 12.07 11.13 4.61
N CYS A 111 11.53 12.18 5.24
CA CYS A 111 12.13 12.79 6.42
C CYS A 111 12.28 11.77 7.56
N LEU A 112 11.24 10.94 7.79
CA LEU A 112 11.25 9.93 8.86
C LEU A 112 12.19 8.75 8.56
N VAL A 113 12.32 8.36 7.29
CA VAL A 113 13.23 7.29 6.88
C VAL A 113 14.69 7.75 7.00
N VAL A 114 15.04 8.94 6.50
CA VAL A 114 16.40 9.49 6.57
C VAL A 114 16.87 9.65 8.02
N THR A 115 15.97 9.98 8.93
CA THR A 115 16.29 10.10 10.36
C THR A 115 16.25 8.77 11.12
N ASN A 116 16.00 7.63 10.45
CA ASN A 116 15.80 6.31 11.05
C ASN A 116 14.65 6.24 12.08
N GLN A 117 13.73 7.19 12.01
CA GLN A 117 12.62 7.28 12.95
C GLN A 117 11.42 6.44 12.54
N LEU A 118 11.29 6.11 11.26
CA LEU A 118 10.23 5.24 10.77
C LEU A 118 10.60 3.77 10.92
N PHE A 119 11.71 3.37 10.32
CA PHE A 119 12.33 2.05 10.44
C PHE A 119 13.82 2.13 10.10
N PHE A 120 14.56 1.12 10.50
CA PHE A 120 15.97 0.95 10.12
C PHE A 120 16.34 -0.52 10.05
N ILE A 121 17.37 -0.81 9.29
CA ILE A 121 17.99 -2.15 9.19
C ILE A 121 19.35 -2.07 9.91
N ASP A 122 19.54 -2.90 10.93
CA ASP A 122 20.76 -2.92 11.72
C ASP A 122 21.99 -3.49 10.96
N ALA A 123 23.13 -3.57 11.64
CA ALA A 123 24.36 -4.09 11.05
C ALA A 123 24.27 -5.59 10.74
N GLN A 124 23.38 -6.32 11.41
CA GLN A 124 23.16 -7.75 11.24
C GLN A 124 22.03 -8.07 10.24
N ASN A 125 21.54 -7.05 9.52
CA ASN A 125 20.45 -7.15 8.55
C ASN A 125 19.10 -7.51 9.18
N ASN A 126 18.84 -7.09 10.43
CA ASN A 126 17.53 -7.22 11.06
C ASN A 126 16.73 -5.93 10.91
N TYR A 127 15.44 -6.09 10.67
CA TYR A 127 14.49 -4.99 10.61
C TYR A 127 14.08 -4.53 12.02
N HIS A 128 14.08 -3.23 12.23
CA HIS A 128 13.59 -2.59 13.45
C HIS A 128 12.63 -1.46 13.11
N ARG A 129 11.54 -1.37 13.89
CA ARG A 129 10.62 -0.22 13.82
C ARG A 129 11.22 0.96 14.56
N GLY A 130 11.18 2.13 13.93
CA GLY A 130 11.58 3.37 14.57
C GLY A 130 10.52 3.90 15.55
N MET A 131 10.89 4.91 16.33
CA MET A 131 10.03 5.50 17.36
C MET A 131 8.75 6.13 16.77
N LEU A 132 8.84 6.71 15.59
CA LEU A 132 7.71 7.38 14.91
C LEU A 132 6.99 6.47 13.89
N PHE A 133 7.20 5.15 13.95
CA PHE A 133 6.42 4.19 13.15
C PHE A 133 4.89 4.37 13.27
N PRO A 134 4.31 4.76 14.41
CA PRO A 134 2.88 5.05 14.51
C PRO A 134 2.38 6.11 13.53
N ILE A 135 3.21 7.05 13.07
CA ILE A 135 2.82 8.06 12.06
C ILE A 135 2.47 7.39 10.73
N TYR A 136 3.23 6.37 10.33
CA TYR A 136 2.89 5.55 9.15
C TYR A 136 1.53 4.87 9.33
N VAL A 137 1.28 4.26 10.49
CA VAL A 137 0.02 3.58 10.80
C VAL A 137 -1.16 4.56 10.74
N ILE A 138 -1.01 5.76 11.30
CA ILE A 138 -2.03 6.82 11.23
C ILE A 138 -2.27 7.24 9.78
N SER A 139 -1.21 7.44 8.98
CA SER A 139 -1.33 7.80 7.57
C SER A 139 -2.08 6.73 6.76
N TYR A 140 -1.81 5.46 7.04
CA TYR A 140 -2.52 4.34 6.44
C TYR A 140 -4.02 4.34 6.81
N PHE A 141 -4.35 4.54 8.09
CA PHE A 141 -5.75 4.64 8.54
C PHE A 141 -6.48 5.82 7.92
N LEU A 142 -5.84 6.98 7.79
CA LEU A 142 -6.43 8.14 7.11
C LEU A 142 -6.72 7.85 5.63
N ALA A 143 -5.84 7.12 4.95
CA ALA A 143 -6.07 6.69 3.57
C ALA A 143 -7.27 5.73 3.48
N VAL A 144 -7.42 4.78 4.42
CA VAL A 144 -8.58 3.87 4.50
C VAL A 144 -9.87 4.63 4.77
N ILE A 145 -9.86 5.59 5.70
CA ILE A 145 -11.03 6.45 5.99
C ILE A 145 -11.45 7.23 4.72
N TYR A 146 -10.47 7.77 3.99
CA TYR A 146 -10.73 8.44 2.72
C TYR A 146 -11.35 7.50 1.68
N LEU A 147 -10.87 6.28 1.57
CA LEU A 147 -11.45 5.24 0.70
C LEU A 147 -12.90 4.93 1.08
N LEU A 148 -13.19 4.73 2.36
CA LEU A 148 -14.54 4.48 2.85
C LEU A 148 -15.46 5.67 2.55
N TYR A 149 -14.99 6.89 2.76
CA TYR A 149 -15.76 8.10 2.45
C TYR A 149 -16.13 8.19 0.97
N GLU A 150 -15.19 7.98 0.05
CA GLU A 150 -15.47 8.01 -1.40
C GLU A 150 -16.38 6.85 -1.82
N SER A 151 -16.21 5.65 -1.25
CA SER A 151 -17.09 4.50 -1.50
C SER A 151 -18.52 4.75 -1.08
N LEU A 152 -18.76 5.25 0.13
CA LEU A 152 -20.11 5.57 0.64
C LEU A 152 -20.76 6.68 -0.16
N ARG A 153 -19.98 7.68 -0.54
CA ARG A 153 -20.46 8.79 -1.35
C ARG A 153 -20.85 8.35 -2.76
N TYR A 154 -20.11 7.44 -3.36
CA TYR A 154 -20.41 6.88 -4.67
C TYR A 154 -21.69 6.03 -4.62
N SER A 155 -21.84 5.19 -3.61
CA SER A 155 -23.02 4.36 -3.39
C SER A 155 -24.29 5.20 -3.29
N ARG A 156 -24.27 6.32 -2.55
CA ARG A 156 -25.43 7.22 -2.41
C ARG A 156 -25.87 7.90 -3.71
N LYS A 157 -24.97 8.07 -4.67
CA LYS A 157 -25.31 8.67 -5.98
C LYS A 157 -25.91 7.70 -6.97
N GLY A 158 -25.71 6.40 -6.79
CA GLY A 158 -26.31 5.36 -7.62
C GLY A 158 -27.75 5.04 -7.25
N PHE A 159 -28.29 5.59 -6.14
CA PHE A 159 -29.67 5.43 -5.68
C PHE A 159 -30.55 6.67 -5.94
N LEU A 160 -30.04 7.72 -6.57
CA LEU A 160 -30.78 8.91 -7.02
C LEU A 160 -30.79 8.99 -8.55
#